data_b73d7e92b9ac1730fc110c94442db8b6
#
_entry.id   b73d7e92b9ac1730fc110c94442db8b6
#
_cell.length_a   1.000
_cell.length_b   1.000
_cell.length_c   1.000
_cell.angle_alpha   90.00
_cell.angle_beta   90.00
_cell.angle_gamma   90.00
#
_symmetry.space_group_name_H-M   'P 1'
#
loop_
_entity.id
_entity.type
_entity.pdbx_description
1 polymer ?
#
loop_
_entity_poly.entity_id
_entity_poly.type
_entity_poly.pdbx_seq_one_letter_code
_entity_poly.pdbx_strand_id
1 'polypeptide(L)'
;QGMIHFYDNGNQNPDTIPVGETGTAVFNLTKPGVASVGTHRMTAEFDFDTHQEWAAKYNTPAPAAYTFAIGKVAVPQITWPTAASVKAGSPLRDSALSGGSTEYGSFAWKEPARTAQAGTHSYEVVFTPNEWASARYEIAAMTGTAEVTATENKPDETEKPGETEKPGETEKPGETEKPGETGKPNESNR
;
A
#
# COMPACT_ATOMS: atom_id res chain seq x y z
N GLN A 1 53.29 -13.52 -5.87
CA GLN A 1 51.99 -13.69 -6.49
C GLN A 1 51.48 -12.32 -6.93
N GLY A 2 50.79 -12.26 -8.05
CA GLY A 2 50.19 -11.01 -8.52
C GLY A 2 48.71 -10.89 -8.07
N MET A 3 48.15 -9.71 -8.24
CA MET A 3 46.76 -9.38 -7.96
C MET A 3 46.07 -9.01 -9.25
N ILE A 4 44.76 -9.30 -9.34
CA ILE A 4 43.90 -8.81 -10.42
C ILE A 4 42.96 -7.76 -9.85
N HIS A 5 42.97 -6.59 -10.46
CA HIS A 5 42.01 -5.54 -10.22
C HIS A 5 40.94 -5.62 -11.31
N PHE A 6 39.68 -5.64 -10.87
CA PHE A 6 38.55 -5.65 -11.79
C PHE A 6 37.89 -4.26 -11.83
N TYR A 7 37.52 -3.83 -13.02
CA TYR A 7 36.81 -2.57 -13.26
C TYR A 7 35.53 -2.86 -14.03
N ASP A 8 34.42 -2.25 -13.61
CA ASP A 8 33.19 -2.26 -14.37
C ASP A 8 32.95 -0.86 -14.94
N ASN A 9 32.86 -0.75 -16.27
CA ASN A 9 32.75 0.53 -16.97
C ASN A 9 33.74 1.60 -16.50
N GLY A 10 34.95 1.19 -16.18
CA GLY A 10 36.04 2.04 -15.69
C GLY A 10 36.02 2.31 -14.17
N ASN A 11 34.97 1.87 -13.44
CA ASN A 11 34.94 1.97 -11.99
C ASN A 11 35.62 0.75 -11.35
N GLN A 12 36.61 1.01 -10.52
CA GLN A 12 37.30 -0.07 -9.81
C GLN A 12 36.36 -0.77 -8.82
N ASN A 13 36.31 -2.09 -8.92
CA ASN A 13 35.69 -2.90 -7.88
C ASN A 13 36.62 -2.93 -6.65
N PRO A 14 36.07 -2.77 -5.43
CA PRO A 14 36.91 -2.80 -4.22
C PRO A 14 37.56 -4.16 -3.95
N ASP A 15 37.05 -5.23 -4.55
CA ASP A 15 37.62 -6.56 -4.36
C ASP A 15 38.84 -6.75 -5.33
N THR A 16 40.00 -6.90 -4.77
CA THR A 16 41.18 -7.39 -5.47
C THR A 16 41.29 -8.90 -5.28
N ILE A 17 41.61 -9.61 -6.35
CA ILE A 17 41.62 -11.07 -6.32
C ILE A 17 43.08 -11.56 -6.59
N PRO A 18 43.65 -12.33 -5.65
CA PRO A 18 44.98 -12.89 -5.88
C PRO A 18 44.95 -13.92 -7.01
N VAL A 19 45.96 -13.93 -7.83
CA VAL A 19 46.15 -14.97 -8.84
C VAL A 19 46.53 -16.26 -8.11
N GLY A 20 45.67 -17.30 -8.28
CA GLY A 20 45.94 -18.62 -7.70
C GLY A 20 47.16 -19.32 -8.29
N GLU A 21 47.56 -20.44 -7.69
CA GLU A 21 48.69 -21.25 -8.14
C GLU A 21 48.57 -21.75 -9.58
N THR A 22 47.34 -21.88 -10.07
CA THR A 22 47.03 -22.27 -11.47
C THR A 22 47.09 -21.11 -12.45
N GLY A 23 47.42 -19.88 -12.00
CA GLY A 23 47.45 -18.69 -12.84
C GLY A 23 46.08 -18.10 -13.13
N THR A 24 45.07 -18.47 -12.36
CA THR A 24 43.68 -18.01 -12.54
C THR A 24 43.21 -17.14 -11.40
N ALA A 25 42.34 -16.14 -11.70
CA ALA A 25 41.61 -15.37 -10.74
C ALA A 25 40.11 -15.41 -11.14
N VAL A 26 39.24 -15.65 -10.17
CA VAL A 26 37.79 -15.77 -10.43
C VAL A 26 37.06 -14.62 -9.76
N PHE A 27 36.38 -13.80 -10.57
CA PHE A 27 35.49 -12.73 -10.12
C PHE A 27 34.06 -13.17 -10.16
N ASN A 28 33.35 -13.07 -9.03
CA ASN A 28 31.96 -13.52 -8.93
C ASN A 28 30.98 -12.36 -9.15
N LEU A 29 30.32 -12.32 -10.30
CA LEU A 29 29.32 -11.31 -10.67
C LEU A 29 28.00 -11.44 -9.91
N THR A 30 27.74 -12.57 -9.25
CA THR A 30 26.49 -12.77 -8.48
C THR A 30 26.53 -12.16 -7.09
N LYS A 31 27.66 -11.62 -6.68
CA LYS A 31 27.79 -10.93 -5.40
C LYS A 31 26.89 -9.68 -5.38
N PRO A 32 26.08 -9.45 -4.31
CA PRO A 32 25.21 -8.29 -4.23
C PRO A 32 25.98 -6.97 -4.43
N GLY A 33 25.43 -6.11 -5.27
CA GLY A 33 26.01 -4.79 -5.57
C GLY A 33 27.08 -4.76 -6.67
N VAL A 34 27.49 -5.93 -7.19
CA VAL A 34 28.52 -6.01 -8.24
C VAL A 34 27.94 -5.80 -9.63
N ALA A 35 26.71 -6.23 -9.87
CA ALA A 35 26.10 -6.13 -11.19
C ALA A 35 24.72 -5.46 -11.12
N SER A 36 24.50 -4.48 -11.98
CA SER A 36 23.21 -3.82 -12.21
C SER A 36 22.67 -4.22 -13.59
N VAL A 37 21.41 -3.89 -13.87
CA VAL A 37 20.87 -4.02 -15.23
C VAL A 37 21.56 -3.00 -16.13
N GLY A 38 22.01 -3.45 -17.30
CA GLY A 38 22.70 -2.61 -18.28
C GLY A 38 23.83 -3.31 -18.99
N THR A 39 24.58 -2.55 -19.79
CA THR A 39 25.78 -3.03 -20.45
C THR A 39 26.99 -2.81 -19.55
N HIS A 40 27.75 -3.87 -19.35
CA HIS A 40 28.95 -3.89 -18.51
C HIS A 40 30.16 -4.19 -19.38
N ARG A 41 31.19 -3.38 -19.24
CA ARG A 41 32.52 -3.66 -19.78
C ARG A 41 33.48 -3.94 -18.63
N MET A 42 33.63 -5.22 -18.32
CA MET A 42 34.59 -5.67 -17.31
C MET A 42 35.99 -5.62 -17.87
N THR A 43 36.88 -4.97 -17.15
CA THR A 43 38.33 -4.95 -17.44
C THR A 43 39.06 -5.58 -16.27
N ALA A 44 39.99 -6.45 -16.56
CA ALA A 44 40.88 -7.08 -15.60
C ALA A 44 42.30 -6.58 -15.83
N GLU A 45 42.93 -6.03 -14.83
CA GLU A 45 44.30 -5.52 -14.85
C GLU A 45 45.15 -6.30 -13.86
N PHE A 46 46.32 -6.76 -14.31
CA PHE A 46 47.22 -7.45 -13.45
C PHE A 46 48.20 -6.47 -12.81
N ASP A 47 48.45 -6.63 -11.50
CA ASP A 47 49.43 -5.90 -10.73
C ASP A 47 50.37 -6.87 -10.00
N PHE A 48 51.65 -6.55 -9.94
CA PHE A 48 52.62 -7.28 -9.13
C PHE A 48 52.50 -7.01 -7.62
N ASP A 49 51.55 -6.16 -7.23
CA ASP A 49 51.25 -5.80 -5.84
C ASP A 49 52.52 -5.31 -5.09
N THR A 50 52.88 -6.02 -4.04
CA THR A 50 54.09 -5.67 -3.23
C THR A 50 55.42 -5.96 -3.91
N HIS A 51 55.42 -6.59 -5.09
CA HIS A 51 56.60 -7.02 -5.80
C HIS A 51 56.91 -6.13 -7.02
N GLN A 52 56.95 -4.83 -6.82
CA GLN A 52 57.19 -3.84 -7.90
C GLN A 52 58.48 -4.03 -8.64
N GLU A 53 59.53 -4.63 -8.01
CA GLU A 53 60.77 -5.02 -8.65
C GLU A 53 60.59 -6.03 -9.78
N TRP A 54 59.49 -6.78 -9.76
CA TRP A 54 59.15 -7.73 -10.81
C TRP A 54 58.59 -7.04 -12.05
N ALA A 55 57.90 -5.89 -11.89
CA ALA A 55 57.45 -5.10 -13.02
C ALA A 55 58.58 -4.63 -13.94
N ALA A 56 59.76 -4.40 -13.38
CA ALA A 56 60.96 -4.07 -14.16
C ALA A 56 61.58 -5.28 -14.88
N LYS A 57 61.32 -6.50 -14.39
CA LYS A 57 61.89 -7.76 -14.87
C LYS A 57 60.99 -8.52 -15.82
N TYR A 58 59.68 -8.41 -15.60
CA TYR A 58 58.67 -9.13 -16.36
C TYR A 58 57.71 -8.15 -17.01
N ASN A 59 57.29 -8.44 -18.21
CA ASN A 59 56.27 -7.64 -18.87
C ASN A 59 54.90 -7.79 -18.17
N THR A 60 54.27 -6.69 -17.78
CA THR A 60 52.88 -6.68 -17.32
C THR A 60 52.00 -7.01 -18.52
N PRO A 61 51.07 -8.00 -18.41
CA PRO A 61 50.12 -8.29 -19.46
C PRO A 61 49.19 -7.10 -19.74
N ALA A 62 48.82 -6.93 -21.00
CA ALA A 62 47.82 -5.94 -21.35
C ALA A 62 46.49 -6.25 -20.64
N PRO A 63 45.72 -5.24 -20.23
CA PRO A 63 44.39 -5.45 -19.62
C PRO A 63 43.49 -6.28 -20.56
N ALA A 64 42.81 -7.26 -19.98
CA ALA A 64 41.80 -8.02 -20.67
C ALA A 64 40.44 -7.38 -20.43
N ALA A 65 39.59 -7.32 -21.46
CA ALA A 65 38.24 -6.78 -21.32
C ALA A 65 37.20 -7.69 -21.96
N TYR A 66 36.06 -7.74 -21.32
CA TYR A 66 34.87 -8.47 -21.80
C TYR A 66 33.62 -7.62 -21.62
N THR A 67 32.77 -7.58 -22.66
CA THR A 67 31.52 -6.83 -22.63
C THR A 67 30.33 -7.80 -22.63
N PHE A 68 29.39 -7.58 -21.72
CA PHE A 68 28.15 -8.34 -21.63
C PHE A 68 26.99 -7.42 -21.21
N ALA A 69 25.77 -7.88 -21.34
CA ALA A 69 24.59 -7.16 -20.89
C ALA A 69 23.83 -7.98 -19.86
N ILE A 70 23.38 -7.31 -18.80
CA ILE A 70 22.43 -7.85 -17.82
C ILE A 70 21.07 -7.25 -18.15
N GLY A 71 20.13 -8.10 -18.53
CA GLY A 71 18.75 -7.71 -18.81
C GLY A 71 17.91 -7.60 -17.56
N LYS A 72 16.75 -6.96 -17.68
CA LYS A 72 15.71 -6.98 -16.65
C LYS A 72 15.14 -8.40 -16.51
N VAL A 73 14.68 -8.73 -15.30
CA VAL A 73 13.99 -9.99 -15.01
C VAL A 73 12.53 -9.88 -15.45
N ALA A 74 11.90 -11.01 -15.77
CA ALA A 74 10.48 -11.05 -16.07
C ALA A 74 9.63 -10.46 -14.93
N VAL A 75 8.48 -9.90 -15.29
CA VAL A 75 7.55 -9.26 -14.35
C VAL A 75 7.16 -10.22 -13.23
N PRO A 76 7.31 -9.84 -11.94
CA PRO A 76 6.80 -10.63 -10.84
C PRO A 76 5.27 -10.61 -10.86
N GLN A 77 4.66 -11.65 -10.30
CA GLN A 77 3.22 -11.68 -10.12
C GLN A 77 2.81 -10.61 -9.10
N ILE A 78 2.02 -9.63 -9.53
CA ILE A 78 1.51 -8.58 -8.66
C ILE A 78 0.24 -9.06 -7.96
N THR A 79 0.27 -9.08 -6.64
CA THR A 79 -0.91 -9.31 -5.79
C THR A 79 -1.61 -7.97 -5.54
N TRP A 80 -2.91 -7.92 -5.80
CA TRP A 80 -3.71 -6.70 -5.61
C TRP A 80 -4.07 -6.48 -4.15
N PRO A 81 -4.22 -5.22 -3.72
CA PRO A 81 -4.58 -4.91 -2.34
C PRO A 81 -6.06 -5.22 -2.05
N THR A 82 -6.37 -5.31 -0.77
CA THR A 82 -7.74 -5.28 -0.25
C THR A 82 -8.13 -3.85 0.11
N ALA A 83 -9.42 -3.55 0.09
CA ALA A 83 -9.95 -2.23 0.42
C ALA A 83 -10.74 -2.26 1.74
N ALA A 84 -10.61 -1.21 2.53
CA ALA A 84 -11.41 -1.04 3.74
C ALA A 84 -12.87 -0.72 3.41
N SER A 85 -13.81 -1.18 4.26
CA SER A 85 -15.22 -0.83 4.13
C SER A 85 -15.46 0.66 4.41
N VAL A 86 -16.44 1.23 3.72
CA VAL A 86 -16.85 2.64 3.88
C VAL A 86 -18.36 2.78 3.98
N LYS A 87 -18.87 3.98 4.24
CA LYS A 87 -20.30 4.28 4.12
C LYS A 87 -20.67 4.49 2.64
N ALA A 88 -21.85 4.08 2.25
CA ALA A 88 -22.38 4.36 0.92
C ALA A 88 -22.44 5.87 0.67
N GLY A 89 -22.01 6.29 -0.52
CA GLY A 89 -21.85 7.70 -0.87
C GLY A 89 -20.52 8.34 -0.47
N SER A 90 -19.66 7.66 0.33
CA SER A 90 -18.29 8.15 0.60
C SER A 90 -17.42 8.02 -0.63
N PRO A 91 -16.47 8.95 -0.86
CA PRO A 91 -15.53 8.83 -1.96
C PRO A 91 -14.53 7.68 -1.71
N LEU A 92 -14.07 7.03 -2.79
CA LEU A 92 -13.14 5.88 -2.70
C LEU A 92 -11.83 6.19 -1.97
N ARG A 93 -11.36 7.43 -1.99
CA ARG A 93 -10.17 7.84 -1.21
C ARG A 93 -10.29 7.59 0.29
N ASP A 94 -11.53 7.49 0.83
CA ASP A 94 -11.78 7.21 2.24
C ASP A 94 -11.67 5.70 2.55
N SER A 95 -11.68 4.85 1.52
CA SER A 95 -11.43 3.42 1.62
C SER A 95 -9.93 3.15 1.48
N ALA A 96 -9.26 2.85 2.59
CA ALA A 96 -7.83 2.56 2.59
C ALA A 96 -7.54 1.26 1.85
N LEU A 97 -6.55 1.30 0.96
CA LEU A 97 -5.98 0.11 0.33
C LEU A 97 -4.89 -0.47 1.24
N SER A 98 -4.90 -1.78 1.45
CA SER A 98 -3.92 -2.47 2.30
C SER A 98 -3.47 -3.80 1.71
N GLY A 99 -2.23 -4.18 2.00
CA GLY A 99 -1.60 -5.39 1.44
C GLY A 99 -1.24 -5.25 -0.03
N GLY A 100 -1.13 -6.37 -0.72
CA GLY A 100 -0.64 -6.43 -2.09
C GLY A 100 0.89 -6.41 -2.19
N SER A 101 1.41 -6.37 -3.41
CA SER A 101 2.86 -6.38 -3.71
C SER A 101 3.49 -5.00 -3.55
N THR A 102 3.49 -4.45 -2.33
CA THR A 102 4.00 -3.09 -2.03
C THR A 102 5.52 -2.98 -2.11
N GLU A 103 6.25 -4.08 -2.09
CA GLU A 103 7.70 -4.13 -2.29
C GLU A 103 8.11 -3.70 -3.71
N TYR A 104 7.24 -3.88 -4.70
CA TYR A 104 7.50 -3.51 -6.09
C TYR A 104 6.97 -2.13 -6.47
N GLY A 105 6.06 -1.54 -5.67
CA GLY A 105 5.44 -0.27 -6.01
C GLY A 105 4.35 0.16 -5.04
N SER A 106 3.43 0.97 -5.53
CA SER A 106 2.30 1.50 -4.76
C SER A 106 0.97 1.32 -5.49
N PHE A 107 -0.10 1.27 -4.70
CA PHE A 107 -1.46 1.17 -5.19
C PHE A 107 -2.24 2.46 -4.89
N ALA A 108 -3.04 2.89 -5.84
CA ALA A 108 -3.94 4.02 -5.67
C ALA A 108 -5.27 3.77 -6.40
N TRP A 109 -6.37 4.33 -5.89
CA TRP A 109 -7.62 4.33 -6.61
C TRP A 109 -7.46 5.11 -7.92
N LYS A 110 -7.92 4.55 -9.03
CA LYS A 110 -7.90 5.24 -10.32
C LYS A 110 -8.81 6.48 -10.31
N GLU A 111 -9.94 6.39 -9.63
CA GLU A 111 -10.93 7.46 -9.47
C GLU A 111 -11.20 7.73 -7.98
N PRO A 112 -10.29 8.38 -7.25
CA PRO A 112 -10.39 8.53 -5.80
C PRO A 112 -11.59 9.38 -5.34
N ALA A 113 -12.15 10.22 -6.21
CA ALA A 113 -13.32 11.04 -5.95
C ALA A 113 -14.65 10.32 -6.23
N ARG A 114 -14.63 9.16 -6.90
CA ARG A 114 -15.82 8.37 -7.19
C ARG A 114 -16.44 7.89 -5.88
N THR A 115 -17.76 7.96 -5.78
CA THR A 115 -18.51 7.53 -4.60
C THR A 115 -18.77 6.02 -4.60
N ALA A 116 -18.59 5.41 -3.43
CA ALA A 116 -18.89 4.00 -3.21
C ALA A 116 -20.41 3.77 -3.19
N GLN A 117 -20.88 2.81 -3.98
CA GLN A 117 -22.28 2.39 -4.00
C GLN A 117 -22.56 1.42 -2.86
N ALA A 118 -23.78 1.41 -2.33
CA ALA A 118 -24.20 0.48 -1.29
C ALA A 118 -24.02 -0.98 -1.74
N GLY A 119 -23.56 -1.85 -0.85
CA GLY A 119 -23.21 -3.24 -1.14
C GLY A 119 -21.73 -3.42 -1.45
N THR A 120 -21.36 -4.55 -2.03
CA THR A 120 -20.00 -4.87 -2.43
C THR A 120 -19.83 -4.67 -3.92
N HIS A 121 -18.90 -3.79 -4.30
CA HIS A 121 -18.62 -3.44 -5.69
C HIS A 121 -17.12 -3.39 -5.94
N SER A 122 -16.73 -3.78 -7.16
CA SER A 122 -15.33 -3.70 -7.62
C SER A 122 -15.04 -2.32 -8.22
N TYR A 123 -13.89 -1.73 -7.83
CA TYR A 123 -13.41 -0.45 -8.34
C TYR A 123 -11.98 -0.58 -8.83
N GLU A 124 -11.62 0.24 -9.81
CA GLU A 124 -10.29 0.19 -10.43
C GLU A 124 -9.21 0.77 -9.51
N VAL A 125 -8.11 0.03 -9.41
CA VAL A 125 -6.89 0.38 -8.69
C VAL A 125 -5.74 0.42 -9.68
N VAL A 126 -4.90 1.43 -9.60
CA VAL A 126 -3.67 1.56 -10.39
C VAL A 126 -2.48 1.14 -9.54
N PHE A 127 -1.68 0.24 -10.05
CA PHE A 127 -0.36 -0.09 -9.54
C PHE A 127 0.68 0.77 -10.25
N THR A 128 1.56 1.41 -9.51
CA THR A 128 2.71 2.18 -10.04
C THR A 128 3.99 1.60 -9.46
N PRO A 129 4.87 1.01 -10.31
CA PRO A 129 6.13 0.46 -9.84
C PRO A 129 7.05 1.55 -9.27
N ASN A 130 7.82 1.18 -8.24
CA ASN A 130 8.87 2.04 -7.71
C ASN A 130 10.14 1.99 -8.58
N GLU A 131 11.09 2.88 -8.32
CA GLU A 131 12.35 2.96 -9.08
C GLU A 131 13.15 1.67 -8.99
N TRP A 132 13.20 1.04 -7.81
CA TRP A 132 13.93 -0.21 -7.59
C TRP A 132 13.38 -1.35 -8.46
N ALA A 133 12.05 -1.50 -8.50
CA ALA A 133 11.39 -2.50 -9.32
C ALA A 133 11.56 -2.19 -10.81
N SER A 134 11.35 -0.93 -11.22
CA SER A 134 11.51 -0.48 -12.60
C SER A 134 12.94 -0.66 -13.14
N ALA A 135 13.93 -0.57 -12.27
CA ALA A 135 15.32 -0.81 -12.65
C ALA A 135 15.64 -2.30 -12.90
N ARG A 136 14.95 -3.24 -12.24
CA ARG A 136 15.28 -4.67 -12.21
C ARG A 136 14.34 -5.56 -13.00
N TYR A 137 13.07 -5.16 -13.09
CA TYR A 137 12.01 -5.94 -13.71
C TYR A 137 11.47 -5.28 -14.96
N GLU A 138 10.96 -6.08 -15.88
CA GLU A 138 10.16 -5.61 -17.02
C GLU A 138 8.74 -5.28 -16.54
N ILE A 139 8.61 -4.28 -15.67
CA ILE A 139 7.35 -3.91 -15.01
C ILE A 139 6.93 -2.50 -15.41
N ALA A 140 5.64 -2.32 -15.64
CA ALA A 140 5.01 -1.04 -15.95
C ALA A 140 3.82 -0.79 -15.04
N ALA A 141 3.30 0.42 -15.05
CA ALA A 141 2.03 0.72 -14.41
C ALA A 141 0.91 -0.13 -15.03
N MET A 142 0.05 -0.67 -14.18
CA MET A 142 -1.07 -1.52 -14.60
C MET A 142 -2.32 -1.25 -13.78
N THR A 143 -3.47 -1.63 -14.32
CA THR A 143 -4.76 -1.46 -13.66
C THR A 143 -5.34 -2.81 -13.30
N GLY A 144 -5.86 -2.93 -12.09
CA GLY A 144 -6.63 -4.06 -11.60
C GLY A 144 -7.83 -3.57 -10.80
N THR A 145 -8.39 -4.40 -9.95
CA THR A 145 -9.57 -4.07 -9.15
C THR A 145 -9.40 -4.45 -7.70
N ALA A 146 -10.08 -3.71 -6.80
CA ALA A 146 -10.30 -4.09 -5.42
C ALA A 146 -11.80 -3.97 -5.09
N GLU A 147 -12.30 -4.88 -4.26
CA GLU A 147 -13.68 -4.86 -3.81
C GLU A 147 -13.84 -3.97 -2.60
N VAL A 148 -14.81 -3.05 -2.66
CA VAL A 148 -15.21 -2.18 -1.55
C VAL A 148 -16.61 -2.57 -1.09
N THR A 149 -16.75 -2.87 0.19
CA THR A 149 -18.05 -3.05 0.82
C THR A 149 -18.51 -1.73 1.43
N ALA A 150 -19.60 -1.16 0.92
CA ALA A 150 -20.17 0.07 1.44
C ALA A 150 -21.49 -0.21 2.15
N THR A 151 -21.55 0.15 3.44
CA THR A 151 -22.77 0.00 4.25
C THR A 151 -23.74 1.14 3.98
N GLU A 152 -25.02 0.83 3.86
CA GLU A 152 -26.05 1.86 3.76
C GLU A 152 -26.02 2.77 4.99
N ASN A 153 -26.24 4.06 4.79
CA ASN A 153 -26.62 4.96 5.86
C ASN A 153 -28.04 4.59 6.25
N LYS A 154 -28.20 3.65 7.21
CA LYS A 154 -29.49 3.57 7.89
C LYS A 154 -29.71 4.94 8.54
N PRO A 155 -30.80 5.68 8.22
CA PRO A 155 -31.10 6.88 8.98
C PRO A 155 -31.12 6.49 10.45
N ASP A 156 -30.42 7.23 11.27
CA ASP A 156 -30.51 7.07 12.71
C ASP A 156 -31.96 7.18 13.06
N GLU A 157 -32.58 6.11 13.59
CA GLU A 157 -33.91 6.16 14.16
C GLU A 157 -33.87 6.99 15.46
N THR A 158 -33.29 8.18 15.37
CA THR A 158 -33.36 9.16 16.41
C THR A 158 -34.66 9.94 16.20
N GLU A 159 -35.57 9.64 17.12
CA GLU A 159 -36.73 10.39 17.46
C GLU A 159 -37.87 10.33 16.44
N LYS A 160 -38.64 9.22 16.53
CA LYS A 160 -40.09 9.36 16.40
C LYS A 160 -40.48 10.64 17.18
N PRO A 161 -41.03 11.69 16.53
CA PRO A 161 -41.50 12.85 17.26
C PRO A 161 -42.42 12.32 18.35
N GLY A 162 -42.16 12.65 19.61
CA GLY A 162 -42.95 12.22 20.73
C GLY A 162 -44.42 12.47 20.37
N GLU A 163 -45.27 11.47 20.56
CA GLU A 163 -46.69 11.64 20.48
C GLU A 163 -47.02 12.86 21.35
N THR A 164 -47.42 13.94 20.71
CA THR A 164 -48.03 15.07 21.41
C THR A 164 -49.17 14.46 22.20
N GLU A 165 -49.05 14.48 23.52
CA GLU A 165 -50.15 14.09 24.40
C GLU A 165 -51.41 14.82 23.94
N LYS A 166 -52.43 14.02 23.62
CA LYS A 166 -53.76 14.51 23.31
C LYS A 166 -54.14 15.46 24.43
N PRO A 167 -54.57 16.73 24.16
CA PRO A 167 -55.01 17.64 25.18
C PRO A 167 -56.08 16.94 26.02
N GLY A 168 -55.86 16.91 27.35
CA GLY A 168 -56.80 16.31 28.28
C GLY A 168 -58.20 16.85 28.04
N GLU A 169 -59.20 15.95 28.02
CA GLU A 169 -60.60 16.32 27.99
C GLU A 169 -60.85 17.28 29.16
N THR A 170 -61.25 18.51 28.85
CA THR A 170 -61.80 19.48 29.81
C THR A 170 -62.99 18.84 30.50
N GLU A 171 -62.84 18.63 31.81
CA GLU A 171 -63.98 18.20 32.63
C GLU A 171 -65.13 19.14 32.43
N LYS A 172 -66.33 18.54 32.11
CA LYS A 172 -67.59 19.20 32.01
C LYS A 172 -67.89 19.91 33.33
N PRO A 173 -68.27 21.22 33.35
CA PRO A 173 -68.64 21.93 34.57
C PRO A 173 -69.78 21.21 35.32
N GLY A 174 -69.56 20.93 36.58
CA GLY A 174 -70.56 20.30 37.43
C GLY A 174 -71.89 21.07 37.44
N GLU A 175 -73.01 20.35 37.38
CA GLU A 175 -74.33 20.89 37.51
C GLU A 175 -74.42 21.58 38.87
N THR A 176 -74.87 22.85 38.87
CA THR A 176 -75.24 23.63 40.03
C THR A 176 -76.45 23.00 40.74
N GLU A 177 -76.23 22.59 41.96
CA GLU A 177 -77.30 22.10 42.82
C GLU A 177 -78.36 23.19 43.02
N LYS A 178 -79.62 22.78 42.85
CA LYS A 178 -80.86 23.55 43.08
C LYS A 178 -80.96 23.76 44.60
N PRO A 179 -81.31 25.00 45.06
CA PRO A 179 -81.52 25.29 46.48
C PRO A 179 -82.61 24.43 47.10
N GLY A 180 -82.34 23.85 48.24
CA GLY A 180 -83.22 23.06 48.99
C GLY A 180 -84.45 23.85 49.54
N GLU A 181 -85.51 23.24 49.46
CA GLU A 181 -86.79 23.75 50.00
C GLU A 181 -86.88 23.50 51.50
N THR A 182 -87.09 24.58 52.26
CA THR A 182 -87.24 24.62 53.71
C THR A 182 -88.52 24.06 54.15
N GLY A 183 -88.52 23.23 55.14
CA GLY A 183 -89.57 23.29 56.19
C GLY A 183 -90.64 22.28 56.17
N LYS A 184 -90.69 21.52 57.12
CA LYS A 184 -91.62 21.75 58.24
C LYS A 184 -91.35 20.78 59.38
N PRO A 185 -91.65 21.21 60.59
CA PRO A 185 -91.32 20.43 61.73
C PRO A 185 -92.46 19.53 62.17
N ASN A 186 -92.04 18.56 62.88
CA ASN A 186 -92.71 17.95 63.99
C ASN A 186 -93.96 17.15 63.97
N GLU A 187 -94.04 16.33 64.65
CA GLU A 187 -94.69 15.95 65.89
C GLU A 187 -94.61 14.46 66.09
N SER A 188 -93.92 14.15 67.11
CA SER A 188 -94.45 13.72 68.41
C SER A 188 -95.19 12.38 68.43
N ASN A 189 -94.70 11.56 69.23
CA ASN A 189 -95.37 10.79 70.22
C ASN A 189 -95.69 9.32 70.00
N ARG A 190 -95.13 8.70 70.80
CA ARG A 190 -95.32 7.48 71.61
C ARG A 190 -94.52 6.30 71.31
#